data_ebc8a870387280498f541ee850028b0d
#
_entry.id   ebc8a870387280498f541ee850028b0d
#
_cell.length_a   1.000
_cell.length_b   1.000
_cell.length_c   1.000
_cell.angle_alpha   90.00
_cell.angle_beta   90.00
_cell.angle_gamma   90.00
#
_symmetry.space_group_name_H-M   'P 1'
#
loop_
_entity.id
_entity.type
_entity.pdbx_description
1 polymer ?
#
loop_
_entity_poly.entity_id
_entity_poly.type
_entity_poly.pdbx_seq_one_letter_code
_entity_poly.pdbx_strand_id
1 'polypeptide(L)'
;HRTFPMLTSGDRFWRDYTITASVRMFTTKWGNAGIGFCCQNSANLLVLVFEEHELRLEYRHKEEVTVLDSVPFDYNCDDTYVLKAEIKGSHVICSVDDKVYFDLDTEYARQGGKVAITATIPTQFGFVNVTTSESTAASIDAARNAYKAECEDAQAHYPKMKLLKKIDLKGCGTGRQLGNGEYQMVMAQCQKRVNRDAYGTISCLTAFDLDGNILWQHGEPTDNHDIGTISADMPMQIYDIDGDGFDEVITAKNFEVLILDGKTGEVKKRAKTPFSTPEEDGTIIGVPDKIYAFDRINP
;
A
#
# COMPACT_ATOMS: atom_id res chain seq x y z
N HIS A 1 2.53 10.84 -8.40
CA HIS A 1 2.62 9.37 -8.46
C HIS A 1 1.93 8.88 -9.72
N ARG A 2 2.65 8.19 -10.62
CA ARG A 2 2.03 7.42 -11.70
C ARG A 2 1.45 6.16 -11.08
N THR A 3 0.14 6.05 -11.05
CA THR A 3 -0.53 4.79 -10.73
C THR A 3 -0.68 3.98 -12.00
N PHE A 4 -0.27 2.72 -11.96
CA PHE A 4 -0.48 1.77 -13.04
C PHE A 4 -1.58 0.78 -12.60
N PRO A 5 -2.86 1.11 -12.85
CA PRO A 5 -3.93 0.19 -12.50
C PRO A 5 -3.75 -1.09 -13.28
N MET A 6 -3.83 -2.23 -12.58
CA MET A 6 -3.66 -3.53 -13.20
C MET A 6 -4.53 -4.59 -12.54
N LEU A 7 -4.91 -5.56 -13.32
CA LEU A 7 -5.50 -6.81 -12.84
C LEU A 7 -4.49 -7.93 -13.10
N THR A 8 -4.07 -8.61 -12.04
CA THR A 8 -3.10 -9.71 -12.15
C THR A 8 -3.77 -11.07 -11.97
N SER A 9 -3.26 -12.07 -12.67
CA SER A 9 -3.68 -13.45 -12.54
C SER A 9 -2.49 -14.39 -12.65
N GLY A 10 -2.64 -15.60 -12.13
CA GLY A 10 -1.62 -16.64 -12.24
C GLY A 10 -0.79 -16.81 -10.98
N ASP A 11 0.38 -17.42 -11.15
CA ASP A 11 1.21 -17.89 -10.09
C ASP A 11 2.65 -17.37 -10.28
N ARG A 12 3.34 -17.12 -9.18
CA ARG A 12 4.75 -16.69 -9.19
C ARG A 12 5.70 -17.74 -9.76
N PHE A 13 5.26 -19.00 -9.88
CA PHE A 13 6.05 -20.09 -10.45
C PHE A 13 5.92 -20.21 -11.96
N TRP A 14 5.05 -19.39 -12.60
CA TRP A 14 4.89 -19.43 -14.06
C TRP A 14 6.15 -19.01 -14.78
N ARG A 15 6.56 -19.84 -15.74
CA ARG A 15 7.74 -19.64 -16.58
C ARG A 15 7.47 -20.19 -17.97
N ASP A 16 8.19 -19.73 -18.95
CA ASP A 16 8.16 -20.26 -20.32
C ASP A 16 6.72 -20.43 -20.82
N TYR A 17 5.99 -19.33 -20.87
CA TYR A 17 4.61 -19.29 -21.25
C TYR A 17 4.35 -18.23 -22.32
N THR A 18 3.18 -18.31 -22.95
CA THR A 18 2.68 -17.30 -23.86
C THR A 18 1.43 -16.68 -23.26
N ILE A 19 1.39 -15.35 -23.16
CA ILE A 19 0.17 -14.59 -22.89
C ILE A 19 -0.35 -13.99 -24.19
N THR A 20 -1.66 -14.09 -24.42
CA THR A 20 -2.36 -13.46 -25.56
C THR A 20 -3.61 -12.78 -25.02
N ALA A 21 -3.84 -11.54 -25.40
CA ALA A 21 -5.04 -10.80 -25.01
C ALA A 21 -5.55 -9.91 -26.14
N SER A 22 -6.86 -9.81 -26.27
CA SER A 22 -7.47 -8.82 -27.16
C SER A 22 -7.72 -7.53 -26.41
N VAL A 23 -7.33 -6.42 -27.02
CA VAL A 23 -7.35 -5.06 -26.43
C VAL A 23 -8.04 -4.11 -27.40
N ARG A 24 -9.02 -3.38 -26.92
CA ARG A 24 -9.71 -2.33 -27.66
C ARG A 24 -9.70 -1.04 -26.84
N MET A 25 -9.12 0.01 -27.38
CA MET A 25 -9.03 1.33 -26.73
C MET A 25 -10.10 2.26 -27.29
N PHE A 26 -10.70 3.08 -26.43
CA PHE A 26 -11.77 4.02 -26.83
C PHE A 26 -11.32 5.47 -26.92
N THR A 27 -10.02 5.71 -26.78
CA THR A 27 -9.43 7.04 -26.92
C THR A 27 -7.97 6.94 -27.33
N THR A 28 -7.49 7.91 -28.09
CA THR A 28 -6.07 8.09 -28.42
C THR A 28 -5.40 9.13 -27.51
N LYS A 29 -6.12 9.65 -26.52
CA LYS A 29 -5.57 10.63 -25.56
C LYS A 29 -4.59 9.97 -24.63
N TRP A 30 -3.80 10.78 -23.95
CA TRP A 30 -2.74 10.42 -23.04
C TRP A 30 -3.10 9.26 -22.12
N GLY A 31 -2.30 8.23 -22.19
CA GLY A 31 -2.41 7.04 -21.38
C GLY A 31 -1.98 5.80 -22.12
N ASN A 32 -2.05 4.68 -21.45
CA ASN A 32 -1.59 3.41 -21.98
C ASN A 32 -2.59 2.28 -21.75
N ALA A 33 -2.47 1.24 -22.57
CA ALA A 33 -3.19 0.00 -22.41
C ALA A 33 -2.35 -1.16 -22.95
N GLY A 34 -2.37 -2.29 -22.26
CA GLY A 34 -1.58 -3.45 -22.68
C GLY A 34 -1.60 -4.61 -21.72
N ILE A 35 -0.64 -5.51 -21.92
CA ILE A 35 -0.45 -6.73 -21.14
C ILE A 35 0.84 -6.69 -20.35
N GLY A 36 0.77 -7.18 -19.11
CA GLY A 36 1.92 -7.39 -18.26
C GLY A 36 2.28 -8.87 -18.15
N PHE A 37 3.55 -9.16 -18.01
CA PHE A 37 4.06 -10.52 -17.86
C PHE A 37 5.32 -10.53 -16.99
N CYS A 38 5.75 -11.70 -16.55
CA CYS A 38 6.83 -11.84 -15.57
C CYS A 38 6.61 -11.00 -14.31
N CYS A 39 5.32 -10.88 -13.88
CA CYS A 39 4.97 -10.05 -12.75
C CYS A 39 5.39 -10.72 -11.44
N GLN A 40 6.39 -10.17 -10.76
CA GLN A 40 6.79 -10.59 -9.42
C GLN A 40 5.84 -10.03 -8.36
N ASN A 41 5.45 -8.78 -8.55
CA ASN A 41 4.49 -8.05 -7.74
C ASN A 41 3.94 -6.87 -8.56
N SER A 42 3.12 -6.03 -7.96
CA SER A 42 2.51 -4.87 -8.63
C SER A 42 3.51 -3.78 -9.08
N ALA A 43 4.76 -3.90 -8.64
CA ALA A 43 5.80 -2.91 -8.92
C ALA A 43 6.97 -3.46 -9.75
N ASN A 44 6.98 -4.76 -10.09
CA ASN A 44 8.08 -5.38 -10.84
C ASN A 44 7.51 -6.30 -11.92
N LEU A 45 7.51 -5.85 -13.16
CA LEU A 45 6.94 -6.59 -14.28
C LEU A 45 7.46 -6.06 -15.63
N LEU A 46 7.41 -6.91 -16.65
CA LEU A 46 7.51 -6.52 -18.04
C LEU A 46 6.11 -6.15 -18.57
N VAL A 47 6.03 -5.17 -19.45
CA VAL A 47 4.76 -4.70 -20.01
C VAL A 47 4.91 -4.42 -21.50
N LEU A 48 4.01 -4.97 -22.30
CA LEU A 48 3.81 -4.60 -23.69
C LEU A 48 2.60 -3.67 -23.74
N VAL A 49 2.80 -2.41 -24.08
CA VAL A 49 1.76 -1.38 -24.05
C VAL A 49 1.71 -0.54 -25.31
N PHE A 50 0.50 -0.15 -25.66
CA PHE A 50 0.28 1.04 -26.49
C PHE A 50 0.36 2.27 -25.59
N GLU A 51 1.22 3.21 -25.93
CA GLU A 51 1.33 4.50 -25.24
C GLU A 51 1.46 5.61 -26.28
N GLU A 52 0.45 6.49 -26.36
CA GLU A 52 0.35 7.55 -27.36
C GLU A 52 0.46 7.01 -28.80
N HIS A 53 1.54 7.30 -29.51
CA HIS A 53 1.80 6.89 -30.90
C HIS A 53 2.87 5.79 -31.00
N GLU A 54 3.08 5.05 -29.92
CA GLU A 54 4.11 4.02 -29.86
C GLU A 54 3.57 2.71 -29.27
N LEU A 55 4.12 1.61 -29.75
CA LEU A 55 4.12 0.33 -29.04
C LEU A 55 5.44 0.23 -28.30
N ARG A 56 5.37 0.00 -27.00
CA ARG A 56 6.56 -0.10 -26.14
C ARG A 56 6.63 -1.43 -25.42
N LEU A 57 7.84 -1.93 -25.30
CA LEU A 57 8.20 -2.97 -24.34
C LEU A 57 8.94 -2.31 -23.18
N GLU A 58 8.33 -2.36 -21.99
CA GLU A 58 8.82 -1.69 -20.79
C GLU A 58 9.13 -2.68 -19.68
N TYR A 59 10.14 -2.37 -18.88
CA TYR A 59 10.31 -2.92 -17.55
C TYR A 59 9.91 -1.87 -16.51
N ARG A 60 8.96 -2.21 -15.66
CA ARG A 60 8.49 -1.36 -14.56
C ARG A 60 9.07 -1.88 -13.26
N HIS A 61 9.81 -1.02 -12.56
CA HIS A 61 10.39 -1.30 -11.25
C HIS A 61 10.03 -0.19 -10.27
N LYS A 62 9.15 -0.48 -9.32
CA LYS A 62 8.58 0.53 -8.42
C LYS A 62 7.89 1.65 -9.21
N GLU A 63 8.41 2.88 -9.13
CA GLU A 63 7.88 4.04 -9.85
C GLU A 63 8.67 4.35 -11.14
N GLU A 64 9.75 3.60 -11.39
CA GLU A 64 10.61 3.77 -12.56
C GLU A 64 10.12 2.92 -13.72
N VAL A 65 10.16 3.49 -14.90
CA VAL A 65 9.86 2.82 -16.17
C VAL A 65 11.10 2.85 -17.04
N THR A 66 11.61 1.69 -17.38
CA THR A 66 12.70 1.53 -18.35
C THR A 66 12.10 1.02 -19.65
N VAL A 67 12.17 1.82 -20.71
CA VAL A 67 11.78 1.38 -22.06
C VAL A 67 12.92 0.50 -22.60
N LEU A 68 12.62 -0.77 -22.84
CA LEU A 68 13.58 -1.73 -23.40
C LEU A 68 13.67 -1.60 -24.91
N ASP A 69 12.51 -1.37 -25.54
CA ASP A 69 12.41 -1.10 -26.97
C ASP A 69 11.09 -0.39 -27.29
N SER A 70 11.03 0.37 -28.38
CA SER A 70 9.82 1.06 -28.84
C SER A 70 9.79 1.19 -30.35
N VAL A 71 8.59 1.16 -30.91
CA VAL A 71 8.35 1.43 -32.33
C VAL A 71 7.15 2.36 -32.52
N PRO A 72 7.16 3.22 -33.54
CA PRO A 72 5.96 3.98 -33.90
C PRO A 72 4.79 3.05 -34.20
N PHE A 73 3.67 3.33 -33.58
CA PHE A 73 2.44 2.56 -33.75
C PHE A 73 1.21 3.43 -33.52
N ASP A 74 0.54 3.79 -34.59
CA ASP A 74 -0.71 4.54 -34.53
C ASP A 74 -1.89 3.54 -34.46
N TYR A 75 -2.47 3.42 -33.28
CA TYR A 75 -3.68 2.62 -33.11
C TYR A 75 -4.94 3.45 -33.37
N ASN A 76 -5.96 2.80 -33.90
CA ASN A 76 -7.26 3.41 -34.10
C ASN A 76 -8.16 3.11 -32.88
N CYS A 77 -8.94 4.11 -32.46
CA CYS A 77 -10.01 3.89 -31.52
C CYS A 77 -11.04 2.93 -32.10
N ASP A 78 -11.57 2.08 -31.24
CA ASP A 78 -12.56 1.08 -31.61
C ASP A 78 -12.05 -0.12 -32.41
N ASP A 79 -10.84 -0.12 -32.92
CA ASP A 79 -10.21 -1.33 -33.44
C ASP A 79 -9.77 -2.24 -32.29
N THR A 80 -9.83 -3.54 -32.54
CA THR A 80 -9.39 -4.56 -31.58
C THR A 80 -8.06 -5.13 -32.04
N TYR A 81 -7.08 -5.07 -31.17
CA TYR A 81 -5.73 -5.61 -31.40
C TYR A 81 -5.50 -6.84 -30.54
N VAL A 82 -4.77 -7.80 -31.05
CA VAL A 82 -4.34 -8.99 -30.30
C VAL A 82 -2.89 -8.82 -29.90
N LEU A 83 -2.66 -8.52 -28.62
CA LEU A 83 -1.30 -8.49 -28.05
C LEU A 83 -0.88 -9.88 -27.63
N LYS A 84 0.36 -10.24 -27.93
CA LYS A 84 0.95 -11.53 -27.57
C LYS A 84 2.39 -11.32 -27.08
N ALA A 85 2.73 -11.97 -25.96
CA ALA A 85 4.10 -12.07 -25.49
C ALA A 85 4.43 -13.54 -25.23
N GLU A 86 5.49 -14.02 -25.86
CA GLU A 86 6.08 -15.35 -25.69
C GLU A 86 7.36 -15.23 -24.89
N ILE A 87 7.44 -15.96 -23.78
CA ILE A 87 8.56 -15.93 -22.85
C ILE A 87 9.20 -17.31 -22.80
N LYS A 88 10.52 -17.35 -23.01
CA LYS A 88 11.31 -18.58 -22.89
C LYS A 88 12.67 -18.26 -22.26
N GLY A 89 12.80 -18.55 -20.97
CA GLY A 89 13.99 -18.16 -20.19
C GLY A 89 14.14 -16.64 -20.13
N SER A 90 15.21 -16.11 -20.74
CA SER A 90 15.45 -14.66 -20.88
C SER A 90 14.91 -14.09 -22.20
N HIS A 91 14.48 -14.94 -23.11
CA HIS A 91 14.04 -14.54 -24.44
C HIS A 91 12.57 -14.14 -24.45
N VAL A 92 12.27 -13.00 -25.06
CA VAL A 92 10.93 -12.43 -25.14
C VAL A 92 10.62 -12.05 -26.56
N ILE A 93 9.51 -12.57 -27.08
CA ILE A 93 8.97 -12.20 -28.40
C ILE A 93 7.61 -11.55 -28.19
N CYS A 94 7.45 -10.32 -28.67
CA CYS A 94 6.19 -9.59 -28.58
C CYS A 94 5.63 -9.30 -29.96
N SER A 95 4.32 -9.55 -30.14
CA SER A 95 3.61 -9.30 -31.38
C SER A 95 2.27 -8.61 -31.16
N VAL A 96 1.81 -7.94 -32.20
CA VAL A 96 0.45 -7.39 -32.35
C VAL A 96 -0.13 -7.95 -33.64
N ASP A 97 -1.30 -8.57 -33.58
CA ASP A 97 -2.00 -9.18 -34.72
C ASP A 97 -1.05 -10.09 -35.50
N ASP A 98 -0.34 -10.99 -34.81
CA ASP A 98 0.66 -11.94 -35.29
C ASP A 98 1.92 -11.32 -35.95
N LYS A 99 2.02 -10.01 -36.06
CA LYS A 99 3.23 -9.34 -36.51
C LYS A 99 4.17 -9.12 -35.32
N VAL A 100 5.38 -9.68 -35.41
CA VAL A 100 6.42 -9.49 -34.41
C VAL A 100 6.98 -8.07 -34.48
N TYR A 101 7.03 -7.42 -33.32
CA TYR A 101 7.59 -6.09 -33.16
C TYR A 101 8.84 -6.08 -32.29
N PHE A 102 8.91 -6.95 -31.29
CA PHE A 102 10.08 -7.08 -30.42
C PHE A 102 10.48 -8.54 -30.32
N ASP A 103 11.80 -8.76 -30.40
CA ASP A 103 12.44 -10.07 -30.33
C ASP A 103 13.81 -9.85 -29.70
N LEU A 104 13.92 -10.08 -28.37
CA LEU A 104 15.12 -9.75 -27.61
C LEU A 104 15.30 -10.60 -26.36
N ASP A 105 16.53 -10.62 -25.86
CA ASP A 105 16.86 -11.19 -24.56
C ASP A 105 16.87 -10.13 -23.48
N THR A 106 16.24 -10.43 -22.33
CA THR A 106 16.26 -9.58 -21.16
C THR A 106 16.33 -10.40 -19.88
N GLU A 107 17.21 -9.97 -18.96
CA GLU A 107 17.32 -10.63 -17.65
C GLU A 107 16.03 -10.52 -16.81
N TYR A 108 15.21 -9.50 -17.04
CA TYR A 108 13.95 -9.28 -16.33
C TYR A 108 12.90 -10.37 -16.59
N ALA A 109 13.04 -11.13 -17.67
CA ALA A 109 12.15 -12.26 -17.98
C ALA A 109 12.49 -13.54 -17.20
N ARG A 110 13.75 -13.71 -16.78
CA ARG A 110 14.25 -14.97 -16.19
C ARG A 110 13.51 -15.45 -14.96
N GLN A 111 12.96 -14.53 -14.18
CA GLN A 111 12.27 -14.90 -12.95
C GLN A 111 10.86 -15.44 -13.22
N GLY A 112 10.32 -15.24 -14.42
CA GLY A 112 8.95 -15.56 -14.73
C GLY A 112 7.97 -14.75 -13.87
N GLY A 113 6.83 -15.32 -13.54
CA GLY A 113 5.83 -14.70 -12.66
C GLY A 113 4.43 -14.65 -13.27
N LYS A 114 3.54 -13.92 -12.60
CA LYS A 114 2.14 -13.74 -12.99
C LYS A 114 2.02 -12.95 -14.29
N VAL A 115 0.80 -12.93 -14.82
CA VAL A 115 0.40 -12.05 -15.93
C VAL A 115 -0.49 -10.92 -15.42
N ALA A 116 -0.62 -9.87 -16.22
CA ALA A 116 -1.47 -8.73 -15.93
C ALA A 116 -2.13 -8.18 -17.20
N ILE A 117 -3.22 -7.47 -17.00
CA ILE A 117 -3.73 -6.47 -17.94
C ILE A 117 -3.65 -5.11 -17.25
N THR A 118 -3.32 -4.07 -17.99
CA THR A 118 -3.17 -2.71 -17.46
C THR A 118 -3.73 -1.70 -18.44
N ALA A 119 -4.41 -0.68 -17.93
CA ALA A 119 -4.88 0.44 -18.73
C ALA A 119 -5.05 1.68 -17.87
N THR A 120 -4.62 2.82 -18.37
CA THR A 120 -4.86 4.14 -17.76
C THR A 120 -5.89 4.95 -18.56
N ILE A 121 -6.34 4.42 -19.69
CA ILE A 121 -7.39 4.96 -20.55
C ILE A 121 -8.56 3.97 -20.64
N PRO A 122 -9.77 4.44 -20.99
CA PRO A 122 -10.90 3.55 -21.24
C PRO A 122 -10.55 2.47 -22.26
N THR A 123 -10.55 1.22 -21.81
CA THR A 123 -10.09 0.07 -22.58
C THR A 123 -10.95 -1.15 -22.29
N GLN A 124 -11.24 -1.92 -23.30
CA GLN A 124 -11.90 -3.22 -23.19
C GLN A 124 -10.88 -4.33 -23.47
N PHE A 125 -10.79 -5.29 -22.55
CA PHE A 125 -10.09 -6.55 -22.76
C PHE A 125 -11.15 -7.63 -23.07
N GLY A 126 -11.07 -8.25 -24.24
CA GLY A 126 -12.03 -9.27 -24.66
C GLY A 126 -11.71 -10.63 -24.07
N PHE A 127 -10.56 -11.19 -24.42
CA PHE A 127 -10.05 -12.42 -23.84
C PHE A 127 -8.61 -12.25 -23.34
N VAL A 128 -8.25 -13.07 -22.38
CA VAL A 128 -6.86 -13.23 -21.92
C VAL A 128 -6.59 -14.72 -21.80
N ASN A 129 -5.65 -15.22 -22.58
CA ASN A 129 -5.22 -16.62 -22.57
C ASN A 129 -3.76 -16.71 -22.17
N VAL A 130 -3.45 -17.73 -21.38
CA VAL A 130 -2.06 -18.08 -21.05
C VAL A 130 -1.87 -19.55 -21.38
N THR A 131 -0.87 -19.84 -22.18
CA THR A 131 -0.53 -21.22 -22.61
C THR A 131 0.92 -21.53 -22.33
N THR A 132 1.20 -22.82 -22.09
CA THR A 132 2.54 -23.34 -21.96
C THR A 132 2.61 -24.79 -22.42
N SER A 133 3.78 -25.39 -22.50
CA SER A 133 3.90 -26.81 -22.81
C SER A 133 3.53 -27.68 -21.61
N GLU A 134 3.10 -28.92 -21.87
CA GLU A 134 2.79 -29.89 -20.81
C GLU A 134 3.99 -30.13 -19.87
N SER A 135 5.19 -30.21 -20.43
CA SER A 135 6.40 -30.39 -19.67
C SER A 135 6.70 -29.19 -18.74
N THR A 136 6.47 -27.97 -19.22
CA THR A 136 6.61 -26.76 -18.40
C THR A 136 5.54 -26.70 -17.33
N ALA A 137 4.30 -27.03 -17.65
CA ALA A 137 3.20 -27.07 -16.68
C ALA A 137 3.51 -28.07 -15.53
N ALA A 138 3.99 -29.26 -15.86
CA ALA A 138 4.41 -30.25 -14.86
C ALA A 138 5.58 -29.74 -13.98
N SER A 139 6.54 -29.03 -14.57
CA SER A 139 7.65 -28.40 -13.82
C SER A 139 7.17 -27.31 -12.88
N ILE A 140 6.20 -26.47 -13.30
CA ILE A 140 5.58 -25.44 -12.47
C ILE A 140 4.83 -26.06 -11.29
N ASP A 141 4.07 -27.14 -11.54
CA ASP A 141 3.34 -27.83 -10.50
C ASP A 141 4.28 -28.51 -9.49
N ALA A 142 5.38 -29.09 -9.95
CA ALA A 142 6.40 -29.66 -9.08
C ALA A 142 7.03 -28.57 -8.18
N ALA A 143 7.39 -27.41 -8.73
CA ALA A 143 7.94 -26.30 -7.96
C ALA A 143 6.95 -25.74 -6.94
N ARG A 144 5.68 -25.63 -7.32
CA ARG A 144 4.59 -25.21 -6.40
C ARG A 144 4.40 -26.19 -5.24
N ASN A 145 4.39 -27.48 -5.52
CA ASN A 145 4.23 -28.51 -4.52
C ASN A 145 5.43 -28.59 -3.58
N ALA A 146 6.65 -28.45 -4.09
CA ALA A 146 7.87 -28.38 -3.27
C ALA A 146 7.82 -27.17 -2.31
N TYR A 147 7.45 -26.00 -2.80
CA TYR A 147 7.30 -24.82 -1.96
C TYR A 147 6.18 -24.96 -0.91
N LYS A 148 5.08 -25.61 -1.27
CA LYS A 148 4.01 -25.90 -0.33
C LYS A 148 4.48 -26.84 0.79
N ALA A 149 5.21 -27.88 0.44
CA ALA A 149 5.80 -28.81 1.43
C ALA A 149 6.78 -28.09 2.36
N GLU A 150 7.63 -27.22 1.82
CA GLU A 150 8.55 -26.40 2.62
C GLU A 150 7.79 -25.49 3.60
N CYS A 151 6.71 -24.84 3.14
CA CYS A 151 5.88 -24.03 4.02
C CYS A 151 5.17 -24.84 5.12
N GLU A 152 4.67 -26.02 4.80
CA GLU A 152 4.03 -26.92 5.77
C GLU A 152 5.04 -27.40 6.82
N ASP A 153 6.26 -27.77 6.40
CA ASP A 153 7.36 -28.14 7.31
C ASP A 153 7.75 -26.96 8.21
N ALA A 154 7.96 -25.78 7.63
CA ALA A 154 8.26 -24.58 8.39
C ALA A 154 7.17 -24.27 9.42
N GLN A 155 5.88 -24.36 9.03
CA GLN A 155 4.75 -24.14 9.95
C GLN A 155 4.71 -25.15 11.10
N ALA A 156 5.18 -26.37 10.88
CA ALA A 156 5.25 -27.38 11.94
C ALA A 156 6.31 -27.06 13.01
N HIS A 157 7.40 -26.37 12.60
CA HIS A 157 8.52 -26.03 13.47
C HIS A 157 8.37 -24.65 14.13
N TYR A 158 7.58 -23.75 13.55
CA TYR A 158 7.34 -22.44 14.15
C TYR A 158 6.32 -22.50 15.29
N PRO A 159 6.53 -21.77 16.39
CA PRO A 159 5.56 -21.69 17.47
C PRO A 159 4.25 -21.11 16.96
N LYS A 160 3.15 -21.80 17.22
CA LYS A 160 1.82 -21.31 16.87
C LYS A 160 1.44 -20.18 17.80
N MET A 161 1.07 -19.04 17.23
CA MET A 161 0.48 -17.95 18.02
C MET A 161 -0.85 -18.41 18.62
N LYS A 162 -1.01 -18.15 19.91
CA LYS A 162 -2.27 -18.38 20.64
C LYS A 162 -2.87 -17.05 21.00
N LEU A 163 -4.17 -16.93 20.83
CA LEU A 163 -4.90 -15.80 21.39
C LEU A 163 -4.86 -15.93 22.92
N LEU A 164 -4.14 -15.05 23.61
CA LEU A 164 -4.07 -15.04 25.06
C LEU A 164 -5.33 -14.41 25.65
N LYS A 165 -5.70 -13.24 25.15
CA LYS A 165 -6.83 -12.48 25.67
C LYS A 165 -7.39 -11.54 24.58
N LYS A 166 -8.69 -11.34 24.60
CA LYS A 166 -9.37 -10.29 23.84
C LYS A 166 -9.85 -9.23 24.83
N ILE A 167 -9.39 -8.01 24.68
CA ILE A 167 -9.80 -6.86 25.49
C ILE A 167 -10.68 -5.97 24.62
N ASP A 168 -11.90 -5.69 25.08
CA ASP A 168 -12.84 -4.83 24.38
C ASP A 168 -12.90 -3.47 25.08
N LEU A 169 -12.28 -2.46 24.46
CA LEU A 169 -12.28 -1.08 24.93
C LEU A 169 -13.41 -0.24 24.33
N LYS A 170 -14.33 -0.88 23.62
CA LYS A 170 -15.50 -0.22 22.98
C LYS A 170 -15.10 0.91 22.02
N GLY A 171 -14.14 0.66 21.18
CA GLY A 171 -13.67 1.61 20.17
C GLY A 171 -12.59 1.02 19.27
N CYS A 172 -12.22 1.72 18.23
CA CYS A 172 -11.06 1.38 17.43
C CYS A 172 -9.96 2.43 17.64
N GLY A 173 -8.72 2.00 17.57
CA GLY A 173 -7.58 2.90 17.75
C GLY A 173 -6.25 2.22 17.58
N THR A 174 -5.19 2.97 17.71
CA THR A 174 -3.82 2.47 17.74
C THR A 174 -3.31 2.41 19.18
N GLY A 175 -2.71 1.29 19.54
CA GLY A 175 -2.14 1.07 20.86
C GLY A 175 -0.62 1.11 20.85
N ARG A 176 -0.05 1.53 21.96
CA ARG A 176 1.38 1.45 22.23
C ARG A 176 1.62 0.95 23.64
N GLN A 177 2.76 0.32 23.85
CA GLN A 177 3.15 -0.19 25.17
C GLN A 177 3.76 0.95 26.01
N LEU A 178 3.33 1.01 27.27
CA LEU A 178 3.99 1.81 28.31
C LEU A 178 5.11 0.97 28.97
N GLY A 179 6.28 1.54 29.12
CA GLY A 179 7.44 0.90 29.74
C GLY A 179 7.50 0.97 31.25
N ASN A 180 6.38 0.97 31.96
CA ASN A 180 6.31 1.21 33.41
C ASN A 180 6.60 -0.05 34.27
N GLY A 181 7.45 -0.96 33.77
CA GLY A 181 7.81 -2.20 34.50
C GLY A 181 6.79 -3.32 34.40
N GLU A 182 5.59 -3.03 33.98
CA GLU A 182 4.51 -3.98 33.70
C GLU A 182 4.03 -3.80 32.24
N TYR A 183 3.39 -4.84 31.70
CA TYR A 183 2.79 -4.73 30.36
C TYR A 183 1.51 -3.90 30.41
N GLN A 184 1.68 -2.58 30.26
CA GLN A 184 0.60 -1.63 30.15
C GLN A 184 0.58 -1.02 28.74
N MET A 185 -0.59 -0.65 28.27
CA MET A 185 -0.78 -0.12 26.93
C MET A 185 -1.62 1.15 26.99
N VAL A 186 -1.34 2.08 26.06
CA VAL A 186 -2.23 3.21 25.81
C VAL A 186 -2.85 3.03 24.42
N MET A 187 -4.15 3.18 24.33
CA MET A 187 -4.90 3.15 23.10
C MET A 187 -5.58 4.48 22.85
N ALA A 188 -5.38 5.01 21.66
CA ALA A 188 -6.13 6.15 21.17
C ALA A 188 -7.46 5.67 20.59
N GLN A 189 -8.56 6.12 21.16
CA GLN A 189 -9.89 5.73 20.72
C GLN A 189 -10.35 6.66 19.59
N CYS A 190 -10.36 6.10 18.38
CA CYS A 190 -10.82 6.81 17.20
C CYS A 190 -12.33 6.86 17.13
N GLN A 191 -12.83 7.97 16.65
CA GLN A 191 -14.21 8.09 16.23
C GLN A 191 -14.48 7.27 14.97
N LYS A 192 -15.74 6.92 14.77
CA LYS A 192 -16.18 6.24 13.57
C LYS A 192 -15.88 7.09 12.33
N ARG A 193 -15.08 6.56 11.40
CA ARG A 193 -14.84 7.22 10.11
C ARG A 193 -16.13 7.23 9.28
N VAL A 194 -16.52 8.40 8.81
CA VAL A 194 -17.69 8.56 7.94
C VAL A 194 -17.32 8.34 6.47
N ASN A 195 -16.12 8.74 6.07
CA ASN A 195 -15.61 8.61 4.70
C ASN A 195 -14.20 8.04 4.71
N ARG A 196 -13.80 7.40 3.58
CA ARG A 196 -12.46 6.79 3.42
C ARG A 196 -11.32 7.77 3.63
N ASP A 197 -11.50 9.02 3.22
CA ASP A 197 -10.47 10.06 3.25
C ASP A 197 -10.71 11.09 4.37
N ALA A 198 -11.70 10.87 5.22
CA ALA A 198 -11.88 11.71 6.39
C ALA A 198 -10.82 11.37 7.43
N TYR A 199 -10.02 12.36 7.80
CA TYR A 199 -9.12 12.24 8.94
C TYR A 199 -9.96 11.96 10.18
N GLY A 200 -9.71 10.82 10.80
CA GLY A 200 -10.33 10.51 12.07
C GLY A 200 -9.79 11.44 13.14
N THR A 201 -10.63 11.84 14.05
CA THR A 201 -10.22 12.50 15.27
C THR A 201 -10.33 11.54 16.44
N ILE A 202 -9.53 11.76 17.46
CA ILE A 202 -9.48 10.95 18.66
C ILE A 202 -10.11 11.74 19.80
N SER A 203 -11.01 11.11 20.52
CA SER A 203 -11.71 11.71 21.65
C SER A 203 -11.06 11.37 22.98
N CYS A 204 -10.34 10.24 23.06
CA CYS A 204 -9.83 9.73 24.33
C CYS A 204 -8.54 8.91 24.11
N LEU A 205 -7.59 9.07 25.04
CA LEU A 205 -6.49 8.14 25.25
C LEU A 205 -6.85 7.28 26.46
N THR A 206 -6.82 5.96 26.32
CA THR A 206 -7.12 5.01 27.40
C THR A 206 -5.91 4.17 27.70
N ALA A 207 -5.41 4.22 28.92
CA ALA A 207 -4.41 3.29 29.42
C ALA A 207 -5.06 2.09 30.11
N PHE A 208 -4.53 0.91 29.87
CA PHE A 208 -5.04 -0.33 30.44
C PHE A 208 -3.94 -1.38 30.58
N ASP A 209 -4.17 -2.34 31.48
CA ASP A 209 -3.29 -3.48 31.68
C ASP A 209 -3.69 -4.67 30.77
N LEU A 210 -2.91 -5.75 30.80
CA LEU A 210 -3.23 -6.98 30.05
C LEU A 210 -4.47 -7.68 30.57
N ASP A 211 -4.96 -7.35 31.76
CA ASP A 211 -6.20 -7.86 32.30
C ASP A 211 -7.43 -7.10 31.84
N GLY A 212 -7.21 -5.98 31.13
CA GLY A 212 -8.26 -5.13 30.61
C GLY A 212 -8.81 -4.15 31.63
N ASN A 213 -8.11 -3.99 32.74
CA ASN A 213 -8.45 -2.95 33.70
C ASN A 213 -8.01 -1.60 33.13
N ILE A 214 -8.93 -0.64 33.11
CA ILE A 214 -8.61 0.73 32.74
C ILE A 214 -7.83 1.37 33.88
N LEU A 215 -6.63 1.86 33.57
CA LEU A 215 -5.77 2.54 34.54
C LEU A 215 -6.12 4.02 34.61
N TRP A 216 -6.25 4.67 33.47
CA TRP A 216 -6.69 6.05 33.33
C TRP A 216 -7.25 6.34 31.93
N GLN A 217 -7.97 7.44 31.82
CA GLN A 217 -8.46 7.97 30.57
C GLN A 217 -8.22 9.48 30.49
N HIS A 218 -7.68 9.93 29.37
CA HIS A 218 -7.51 11.34 29.06
C HIS A 218 -8.45 11.71 27.89
N GLY A 219 -9.50 12.46 28.18
CA GLY A 219 -10.61 12.72 27.28
C GLY A 219 -11.80 11.81 27.57
N GLU A 220 -12.76 11.77 26.64
CA GLU A 220 -14.00 11.02 26.76
C GLU A 220 -14.12 9.99 25.64
N PRO A 221 -14.27 8.70 25.95
CA PRO A 221 -14.48 7.67 24.94
C PRO A 221 -15.88 7.85 24.32
N THR A 222 -15.93 8.23 23.06
CA THR A 222 -17.18 8.50 22.34
C THR A 222 -17.03 8.27 20.85
N ASP A 223 -18.10 8.07 20.15
CA ASP A 223 -18.21 8.06 18.71
C ASP A 223 -18.76 9.40 18.13
N ASN A 224 -18.93 10.39 18.97
CA ASN A 224 -19.33 11.73 18.55
C ASN A 224 -18.13 12.45 17.89
N HIS A 225 -18.25 12.76 16.61
CA HIS A 225 -17.20 13.42 15.83
C HIS A 225 -16.90 14.86 16.27
N ASP A 226 -17.84 15.50 16.91
CA ASP A 226 -17.73 16.92 17.27
C ASP A 226 -16.80 17.16 18.47
N ILE A 227 -16.49 16.12 19.23
CA ILE A 227 -15.65 16.24 20.43
C ILE A 227 -14.24 15.65 20.28
N GLY A 228 -13.91 15.18 19.10
CA GLY A 228 -12.55 14.72 18.80
C GLY A 228 -11.60 15.90 18.63
N THR A 229 -10.52 15.88 19.38
CA THR A 229 -9.56 16.98 19.46
C THR A 229 -8.12 16.59 19.24
N ILE A 230 -7.86 15.31 19.01
CA ILE A 230 -6.53 14.76 18.73
C ILE A 230 -6.55 14.17 17.31
N SER A 231 -5.51 14.45 16.52
CA SER A 231 -5.37 13.85 15.19
C SER A 231 -5.17 12.34 15.27
N ALA A 232 -5.79 11.61 14.35
CA ALA A 232 -5.63 10.16 14.26
C ALA A 232 -4.32 9.73 13.60
N ASP A 233 -3.61 10.61 12.91
CA ASP A 233 -2.41 10.25 12.14
C ASP A 233 -1.21 10.01 13.05
N MET A 234 -1.03 10.84 14.06
CA MET A 234 0.01 10.67 15.08
C MET A 234 -0.57 10.96 16.47
N PRO A 235 -1.39 10.08 17.01
CA PRO A 235 -2.17 10.40 18.21
C PRO A 235 -1.32 10.54 19.47
N MET A 236 -0.17 9.88 19.53
CA MET A 236 0.70 9.89 20.69
C MET A 236 2.08 9.34 20.40
N GLN A 237 3.03 9.72 21.22
CA GLN A 237 4.33 9.08 21.42
C GLN A 237 4.46 8.65 22.88
N ILE A 238 5.21 7.59 23.11
CA ILE A 238 5.51 7.09 24.46
C ILE A 238 7.03 7.08 24.62
N TYR A 239 7.51 7.77 25.62
CA TYR A 239 8.94 7.91 25.88
C TYR A 239 9.18 8.44 27.29
N ASP A 240 10.19 7.91 27.97
CA ASP A 240 10.70 8.47 29.24
C ASP A 240 11.47 9.77 28.93
N ILE A 241 10.75 10.90 28.99
CA ILE A 241 11.28 12.21 28.57
C ILE A 241 12.08 12.93 29.68
N ASP A 242 11.84 12.56 30.92
CA ASP A 242 12.55 13.18 32.07
C ASP A 242 13.59 12.26 32.72
N GLY A 243 13.71 11.01 32.23
CA GLY A 243 14.74 10.06 32.64
C GLY A 243 14.50 9.44 34.00
N ASP A 244 13.24 9.40 34.46
CA ASP A 244 12.89 8.85 35.78
C ASP A 244 12.67 7.32 35.77
N GLY A 245 12.76 6.70 34.59
CA GLY A 245 12.53 5.26 34.35
C GLY A 245 11.10 4.89 34.10
N PHE A 246 10.19 5.85 33.96
CA PHE A 246 8.80 5.65 33.58
C PHE A 246 8.48 6.45 32.32
N ASP A 247 7.72 5.85 31.42
CA ASP A 247 7.35 6.52 30.19
C ASP A 247 6.24 7.56 30.41
N GLU A 248 6.37 8.70 29.72
CA GLU A 248 5.30 9.66 29.52
C GLU A 248 4.55 9.38 28.23
N VAL A 249 3.34 9.92 28.15
CA VAL A 249 2.54 9.96 26.92
C VAL A 249 2.52 11.38 26.38
N ILE A 250 3.13 11.58 25.22
CA ILE A 250 3.18 12.86 24.53
C ILE A 250 2.08 12.88 23.49
N THR A 251 1.20 13.86 23.54
CA THR A 251 0.09 14.01 22.58
C THR A 251 -0.10 15.49 22.24
N ALA A 252 -0.82 15.75 21.15
CA ALA A 252 -1.24 17.10 20.79
C ALA A 252 -2.77 17.20 20.84
N LYS A 253 -3.27 18.22 21.51
CA LYS A 253 -4.71 18.46 21.68
C LYS A 253 -4.97 19.95 21.76
N ASN A 254 -5.94 20.42 20.99
CA ASN A 254 -6.38 21.85 21.02
C ASN A 254 -5.22 22.84 20.82
N PHE A 255 -4.33 22.56 19.85
CA PHE A 255 -3.14 23.38 19.56
C PHE A 255 -2.15 23.48 20.73
N GLU A 256 -2.12 22.48 21.58
CA GLU A 256 -1.12 22.32 22.63
C GLU A 256 -0.47 20.94 22.52
N VAL A 257 0.84 20.89 22.75
CA VAL A 257 1.54 19.64 23.05
C VAL A 257 1.39 19.38 24.55
N LEU A 258 0.92 18.20 24.88
CA LEU A 258 0.73 17.76 26.26
C LEU A 258 1.70 16.62 26.56
N ILE A 259 2.32 16.66 27.72
CA ILE A 259 3.09 15.55 28.29
C ILE A 259 2.28 15.03 29.46
N LEU A 260 1.78 13.81 29.33
CA LEU A 260 0.99 13.14 30.36
C LEU A 260 1.87 12.19 31.14
N ASP A 261 1.67 12.12 32.42
CA ASP A 261 2.24 11.07 33.27
C ASP A 261 1.71 9.70 32.83
N GLY A 262 2.59 8.77 32.54
CA GLY A 262 2.19 7.47 32.02
C GLY A 262 1.45 6.58 33.01
N LYS A 263 1.57 6.83 34.31
CA LYS A 263 0.90 6.06 35.36
C LYS A 263 -0.53 6.59 35.63
N THR A 264 -0.68 7.92 35.58
CA THR A 264 -1.92 8.57 36.03
C THR A 264 -2.72 9.23 34.92
N GLY A 265 -2.10 9.50 33.74
CA GLY A 265 -2.71 10.25 32.66
C GLY A 265 -2.87 11.76 32.93
N GLU A 266 -2.34 12.24 34.05
CA GLU A 266 -2.36 13.67 34.40
C GLU A 266 -1.37 14.46 33.55
N VAL A 267 -1.71 15.71 33.26
CA VAL A 267 -0.83 16.59 32.48
C VAL A 267 0.34 17.05 33.33
N LYS A 268 1.55 16.54 33.03
CA LYS A 268 2.82 17.00 33.66
C LYS A 268 3.26 18.35 33.11
N LYS A 269 3.20 18.51 31.78
CA LYS A 269 3.62 19.74 31.08
C LYS A 269 2.75 19.99 29.87
N ARG A 270 2.66 21.26 29.48
CA ARG A 270 2.01 21.68 28.22
C ARG A 270 2.74 22.84 27.57
N ALA A 271 2.66 22.91 26.26
CA ALA A 271 3.18 24.03 25.46
C ALA A 271 2.26 24.23 24.26
N LYS A 272 2.11 25.47 23.81
CA LYS A 272 1.40 25.73 22.55
C LYS A 272 2.15 25.13 21.38
N THR A 273 1.43 24.57 20.42
CA THR A 273 2.02 24.13 19.16
C THR A 273 2.54 25.34 18.39
N PRO A 274 3.72 25.22 17.74
CA PRO A 274 4.22 26.30 16.91
C PRO A 274 3.30 26.50 15.71
N PHE A 275 3.13 27.74 15.31
CA PHE A 275 2.44 28.10 14.09
C PHE A 275 3.18 29.26 13.41
N SER A 276 3.10 29.31 12.10
CA SER A 276 3.64 30.44 11.34
C SER A 276 2.57 31.47 11.07
N THR A 277 2.97 32.75 11.06
CA THR A 277 2.12 33.84 10.61
C THR A 277 2.19 33.95 9.09
N PRO A 278 1.20 34.57 8.43
CA PRO A 278 1.23 34.77 6.99
C PRO A 278 2.48 35.54 6.52
N GLU A 279 2.98 36.43 7.36
CA GLU A 279 4.18 37.22 7.08
C GLU A 279 5.46 36.40 7.11
N GLU A 280 5.50 35.36 7.89
CA GLU A 280 6.69 34.52 8.06
C GLU A 280 6.90 33.57 6.89
N ASP A 281 5.86 33.05 6.30
CA ASP A 281 5.98 32.04 5.26
C ASP A 281 5.45 32.47 3.87
N GLY A 282 4.92 33.67 3.77
CA GLY A 282 4.40 34.19 2.49
C GLY A 282 3.19 33.47 1.92
N THR A 283 2.65 32.51 2.66
CA THR A 283 1.46 31.82 2.26
C THR A 283 0.31 32.27 3.07
N ILE A 284 -0.58 32.69 2.72
CA ILE A 284 -1.74 32.61 2.77
C ILE A 284 -2.54 32.45 3.78
N ILE A 285 -3.12 33.22 3.95
CA ILE A 285 -4.42 33.06 4.11
C ILE A 285 -4.84 31.91 4.79
N GLY A 286 -5.45 32.06 5.67
CA GLY A 286 -6.01 31.02 6.40
C GLY A 286 -5.00 30.47 7.36
N VAL A 287 -4.37 31.31 8.12
CA VAL A 287 -3.62 30.84 9.29
C VAL A 287 -4.42 29.82 10.09
N PRO A 288 -5.72 29.96 10.31
CA PRO A 288 -6.53 28.91 10.91
C PRO A 288 -6.48 27.59 10.14
N ASP A 289 -6.58 27.63 8.84
CA ASP A 289 -6.54 26.42 8.01
C ASP A 289 -5.17 25.77 8.04
N LYS A 290 -4.13 26.55 8.07
CA LYS A 290 -2.77 26.08 8.16
C LYS A 290 -2.48 25.44 9.52
N ILE A 291 -2.85 26.10 10.60
CA ILE A 291 -2.74 25.55 11.95
C ILE A 291 -3.55 24.25 12.06
N TYR A 292 -4.72 24.26 11.48
CA TYR A 292 -5.59 23.11 11.49
C TYR A 292 -4.98 21.95 10.66
N ALA A 293 -4.42 22.24 9.52
CA ALA A 293 -3.70 21.23 8.73
C ALA A 293 -2.49 20.69 9.48
N PHE A 294 -1.73 21.54 10.16
CA PHE A 294 -0.62 21.11 11.00
C PHE A 294 -1.08 20.21 12.15
N ASP A 295 -2.12 20.62 12.86
CA ASP A 295 -2.67 19.84 13.97
C ASP A 295 -3.28 18.50 13.51
N ARG A 296 -3.74 18.45 12.28
CA ARG A 296 -4.26 17.21 11.68
C ARG A 296 -3.18 16.28 11.15
N ILE A 297 -2.12 16.84 10.60
CA ILE A 297 -1.08 16.06 9.92
C ILE A 297 0.09 15.79 10.88
N ASN A 298 0.36 16.73 11.76
CA ASN A 298 1.46 16.69 12.72
C ASN A 298 0.94 17.08 14.11
N PRO A 299 0.18 16.24 14.75
CA PRO A 299 -0.34 16.48 16.10
C PRO A 299 0.78 16.57 17.13
#